data_5650f3c1b49bcea7d9bdda0c88fe1626
#
_entry.id   5650f3c1b49bcea7d9bdda0c88fe1626
#
_cell.length_a   1.000
_cell.length_b   1.000
_cell.length_c   1.000
_cell.angle_alpha   90.00
_cell.angle_beta   90.00
_cell.angle_gamma   90.00
#
_symmetry.space_group_name_H-M   'P 1'
#
loop_
_entity.id
_entity.type
_entity.pdbx_description
1 polymer ?
#
loop_
_entity_poly.entity_id
_entity_poly.type
_entity_poly.pdbx_seq_one_letter_code
_entity_poly.pdbx_strand_id
1 'polypeptide(L)'
;TTVVANREQRTPTDPLFKMFEHRNPWQKQEFSANEDLASLSAGDSESDPCDIDGIVGLASSADDSYLGLVCQVWDSTKATLRGLVVITTITDSDTIKFKNLNNTGAVDVANNDVFVVVGNAHGEGTTAPEAWSDELNVVYNSTQIFKTSLQITGTLEAAALRGESSELARLRLMKSQEHKIQKERAFLFGGSRAGTNLNIGGAGSETFADGSTTDASGNTVRTTTGVVEAIRRYGDTSGDDQNNFTISEATYSYSNFVDDMEKVFQYVPESGSKIAFAGRGAMSYWSK
;
A
#
# COMPACT_ATOMS: atom_id res chain seq x y z
N THR A 1 23.26 8.99 -2.65
CA THR A 1 24.19 8.35 -1.71
C THR A 1 23.96 8.70 -0.25
N THR A 2 22.76 8.92 0.29
CA THR A 2 22.69 9.20 1.75
C THR A 2 21.31 9.12 2.35
N VAL A 3 20.38 8.43 1.72
CA VAL A 3 19.03 8.27 2.31
C VAL A 3 19.01 7.28 3.48
N VAL A 4 19.99 6.39 3.55
CA VAL A 4 20.08 5.37 4.61
C VAL A 4 20.93 5.80 5.82
N ALA A 5 21.71 6.89 5.70
CA ALA A 5 22.70 7.27 6.70
C ALA A 5 22.13 8.01 7.94
N ASN A 6 20.89 8.48 7.92
CA ASN A 6 20.31 9.28 9.01
C ASN A 6 19.16 8.60 9.77
N ARG A 7 18.94 7.31 9.57
CA ARG A 7 18.00 6.56 10.41
C ARG A 7 18.75 5.94 11.58
N GLU A 8 18.22 6.08 12.77
CA GLU A 8 18.68 5.33 13.94
C GLU A 8 18.87 3.86 13.55
N GLN A 9 20.10 3.39 13.60
CA GLN A 9 20.41 2.00 13.37
C GLN A 9 19.88 1.18 14.54
N ARG A 10 18.61 0.83 14.49
CA ARG A 10 18.09 -0.22 15.35
C ARG A 10 18.62 -1.54 14.81
N THR A 11 19.57 -2.14 15.51
CA THR A 11 20.02 -3.48 15.19
C THR A 11 18.88 -4.44 15.50
N PRO A 12 18.31 -5.15 14.50
CA PRO A 12 17.28 -6.12 14.78
C PRO A 12 17.85 -7.24 15.64
N THR A 13 17.18 -7.54 16.73
CA THR A 13 17.55 -8.65 17.65
C THR A 13 17.09 -10.00 17.10
N ASP A 14 16.16 -9.99 16.16
CA ASP A 14 15.59 -11.18 15.52
C ASP A 14 15.96 -11.18 14.03
N PRO A 15 16.40 -12.31 13.45
CA PRO A 15 16.61 -12.47 12.02
C PRO A 15 15.37 -12.20 11.16
N LEU A 16 14.18 -12.49 11.69
CA LEU A 16 12.88 -12.12 11.13
C LEU A 16 12.29 -11.04 12.03
N PHE A 17 12.29 -9.80 11.55
CA PHE A 17 11.77 -8.69 12.32
C PHE A 17 10.39 -8.27 11.81
N LYS A 18 9.56 -7.85 12.77
CA LYS A 18 8.20 -7.39 12.54
C LYS A 18 8.16 -5.88 12.74
N MET A 19 7.42 -5.21 11.86
CA MET A 19 7.07 -3.81 12.01
C MET A 19 5.55 -3.72 12.11
N PHE A 20 5.08 -2.95 13.06
CA PHE A 20 3.66 -2.64 13.17
C PHE A 20 3.37 -1.40 12.36
N GLU A 21 2.36 -1.49 11.51
CA GLU A 21 1.90 -0.42 10.65
C GLU A 21 0.46 -0.09 11.01
N HIS A 22 0.18 1.18 11.20
CA HIS A 22 -1.17 1.69 11.32
C HIS A 22 -1.48 2.47 10.06
N ARG A 23 -2.42 2.00 9.27
CA ARG A 23 -2.96 2.72 8.13
C ARG A 23 -4.11 3.58 8.64
N ASN A 24 -4.18 4.83 8.18
CA ASN A 24 -5.23 5.76 8.56
C ASN A 24 -6.31 5.82 7.48
N PRO A 25 -7.10 4.75 7.30
CA PRO A 25 -8.14 4.71 6.26
C PRO A 25 -9.28 5.67 6.55
N TRP A 26 -9.45 6.10 7.82
CA TRP A 26 -10.47 7.05 8.27
C TRP A 26 -10.34 8.46 7.64
N GLN A 27 -9.24 8.78 6.97
CA GLN A 27 -9.11 10.05 6.23
C GLN A 27 -10.02 10.09 5.00
N LYS A 28 -10.40 8.93 4.50
CA LYS A 28 -11.26 8.78 3.35
C LYS A 28 -12.29 7.71 3.71
N GLN A 29 -13.49 8.12 4.03
CA GLN A 29 -14.59 7.22 4.35
C GLN A 29 -15.57 7.22 3.18
N GLU A 30 -15.48 6.19 2.36
CA GLU A 30 -16.35 6.05 1.21
C GLU A 30 -16.59 4.58 0.88
N PHE A 31 -17.65 4.32 0.12
CA PHE A 31 -17.99 3.04 -0.48
C PHE A 31 -18.80 3.28 -1.76
N SER A 32 -18.96 2.27 -2.58
CA SER A 32 -19.71 2.37 -3.84
C SER A 32 -20.94 1.46 -3.85
N ALA A 33 -21.97 1.86 -4.60
CA ALA A 33 -23.09 1.00 -4.91
C ALA A 33 -22.67 -0.06 -5.93
N ASN A 34 -23.11 -1.28 -5.75
CA ASN A 34 -22.86 -2.39 -6.69
C ASN A 34 -24.09 -2.71 -7.55
N GLU A 35 -25.10 -1.85 -7.55
CA GLU A 35 -26.31 -2.03 -8.35
C GLU A 35 -27.00 -0.69 -8.67
N ASP A 36 -27.93 -0.73 -9.65
CA ASP A 36 -28.80 0.40 -9.96
C ASP A 36 -30.05 0.34 -9.09
N LEU A 37 -30.35 1.41 -8.39
CA LEU A 37 -31.55 1.50 -7.55
C LEU A 37 -32.65 2.34 -8.19
N ALA A 38 -33.89 2.04 -7.79
CA ALA A 38 -35.02 2.89 -8.11
C ALA A 38 -34.86 4.28 -7.47
N SER A 39 -35.33 5.31 -8.18
CA SER A 39 -35.28 6.69 -7.72
C SER A 39 -35.97 6.87 -6.37
N LEU A 40 -35.26 7.35 -5.37
CA LEU A 40 -35.77 7.57 -4.01
C LEU A 40 -36.21 9.02 -3.84
N SER A 41 -37.52 9.27 -3.83
CA SER A 41 -38.08 10.61 -3.68
C SER A 41 -37.90 11.15 -2.27
N ALA A 42 -37.92 12.49 -2.14
CA ALA A 42 -37.94 13.13 -0.83
C ALA A 42 -39.23 12.75 -0.09
N GLY A 43 -39.06 12.19 1.12
CA GLY A 43 -40.19 11.73 1.96
C GLY A 43 -40.52 10.24 1.83
N ASP A 44 -39.88 9.51 0.94
CA ASP A 44 -40.00 8.04 0.90
C ASP A 44 -39.47 7.40 2.20
N SER A 45 -40.02 6.26 2.54
CA SER A 45 -39.69 5.60 3.81
C SER A 45 -38.26 5.08 3.86
N GLU A 46 -37.83 4.38 2.83
CA GLU A 46 -36.49 3.81 2.67
C GLU A 46 -36.24 3.48 1.21
N SER A 47 -34.97 3.33 0.82
CA SER A 47 -34.56 2.76 -0.48
C SER A 47 -34.86 1.26 -0.55
N ASP A 48 -34.82 0.72 -1.75
CA ASP A 48 -34.61 -0.71 -1.94
C ASP A 48 -33.25 -1.11 -1.31
N PRO A 49 -33.03 -2.40 -1.01
CA PRO A 49 -31.72 -2.89 -0.58
C PRO A 49 -30.64 -2.49 -1.60
N CYS A 50 -29.52 -1.98 -1.13
CA CYS A 50 -28.38 -1.57 -1.95
C CYS A 50 -27.17 -2.40 -1.54
N ASP A 51 -26.65 -3.19 -2.46
CA ASP A 51 -25.37 -3.86 -2.26
C ASP A 51 -24.24 -2.85 -2.41
N ILE A 52 -23.26 -2.96 -1.51
CA ILE A 52 -22.12 -2.03 -1.45
C ILE A 52 -20.80 -2.77 -1.62
N ASP A 53 -19.84 -2.10 -2.27
CA ASP A 53 -18.47 -2.58 -2.42
C ASP A 53 -17.46 -1.42 -2.29
N GLY A 54 -16.19 -1.70 -2.54
CA GLY A 54 -15.16 -0.66 -2.55
C GLY A 54 -15.01 0.10 -1.24
N ILE A 55 -15.30 -0.52 -0.11
CA ILE A 55 -15.32 0.12 1.21
C ILE A 55 -13.92 0.59 1.60
N VAL A 56 -13.78 1.89 1.88
CA VAL A 56 -12.54 2.52 2.34
C VAL A 56 -12.79 3.29 3.62
N GLY A 57 -11.96 3.05 4.62
CA GLY A 57 -12.00 3.82 5.86
C GLY A 57 -13.16 3.53 6.81
N LEU A 58 -13.91 2.49 6.54
CA LEU A 58 -15.01 1.96 7.34
C LEU A 58 -14.75 0.49 7.66
N ALA A 59 -15.63 -0.14 8.45
CA ALA A 59 -15.61 -1.59 8.63
C ALA A 59 -15.73 -2.29 7.28
N SER A 60 -15.01 -3.38 7.09
CA SER A 60 -14.97 -4.12 5.80
C SER A 60 -16.30 -4.78 5.41
N SER A 61 -17.26 -4.77 6.32
CA SER A 61 -18.64 -5.23 6.13
C SER A 61 -19.57 -4.25 6.78
N ALA A 62 -20.78 -4.10 6.23
CA ALA A 62 -21.82 -3.31 6.84
C ALA A 62 -22.20 -3.91 8.21
N ASP A 63 -22.03 -3.14 9.26
CA ASP A 63 -22.36 -3.47 10.64
C ASP A 63 -23.09 -2.28 11.31
N ASP A 64 -23.43 -2.40 12.55
CA ASP A 64 -24.16 -1.36 13.29
C ASP A 64 -23.44 0.00 13.33
N SER A 65 -22.15 0.07 12.98
CA SER A 65 -21.41 1.33 12.86
C SER A 65 -21.82 2.17 11.64
N TYR A 66 -22.45 1.55 10.64
CA TYR A 66 -23.00 2.25 9.48
C TYR A 66 -24.33 2.94 9.76
N LEU A 67 -25.06 2.51 10.80
CA LEU A 67 -26.36 3.09 11.14
C LEU A 67 -26.22 4.56 11.51
N GLY A 68 -27.01 5.41 10.87
CA GLY A 68 -27.00 6.84 11.09
C GLY A 68 -25.87 7.58 10.36
N LEU A 69 -25.04 6.92 9.56
CA LEU A 69 -24.08 7.63 8.70
C LEU A 69 -24.83 8.47 7.67
N VAL A 70 -24.40 9.72 7.54
CA VAL A 70 -24.87 10.67 6.54
C VAL A 70 -23.88 10.70 5.42
N CYS A 71 -24.33 10.38 4.21
CA CYS A 71 -23.49 10.26 3.03
C CYS A 71 -23.94 11.18 1.91
N GLN A 72 -22.98 11.74 1.19
CA GLN A 72 -23.21 12.33 -0.13
C GLN A 72 -23.09 11.24 -1.18
N VAL A 73 -24.06 11.16 -2.08
CA VAL A 73 -24.02 10.25 -3.23
C VAL A 73 -23.52 11.01 -4.44
N TRP A 74 -22.43 10.56 -4.98
CA TRP A 74 -21.78 11.09 -6.18
C TRP A 74 -21.86 10.08 -7.30
N ASP A 75 -21.84 10.54 -8.55
CA ASP A 75 -21.71 9.65 -9.68
C ASP A 75 -20.33 8.92 -9.63
N SER A 76 -20.18 7.87 -10.43
CA SER A 76 -18.96 7.04 -10.47
C SER A 76 -17.69 7.84 -10.82
N THR A 77 -17.83 9.02 -11.43
CA THR A 77 -16.71 9.92 -11.77
C THR A 77 -16.47 10.99 -10.71
N LYS A 78 -17.30 11.05 -9.67
CA LYS A 78 -17.33 12.10 -8.63
C LYS A 78 -17.50 13.53 -9.18
N ALA A 79 -18.05 13.65 -10.39
CA ALA A 79 -18.28 14.94 -11.02
C ALA A 79 -19.63 15.54 -10.66
N THR A 80 -20.66 14.71 -10.41
CA THR A 80 -22.04 15.15 -10.17
C THR A 80 -22.53 14.64 -8.82
N LEU A 81 -22.94 15.56 -7.95
CA LEU A 81 -23.60 15.22 -6.69
C LEU A 81 -25.07 14.85 -6.98
N ARG A 82 -25.46 13.61 -6.63
CA ARG A 82 -26.84 13.14 -6.81
C ARG A 82 -27.74 13.49 -5.61
N GLY A 83 -27.17 13.53 -4.42
CA GLY A 83 -27.92 13.94 -3.24
C GLY A 83 -27.28 13.58 -1.92
N LEU A 84 -28.04 13.77 -0.85
CA LEU A 84 -27.65 13.47 0.52
C LEU A 84 -28.59 12.39 1.07
N VAL A 85 -28.02 11.37 1.70
CA VAL A 85 -28.76 10.24 2.26
C VAL A 85 -28.28 9.92 3.68
N VAL A 86 -29.10 9.23 4.45
CA VAL A 86 -28.74 8.66 5.76
C VAL A 86 -29.01 7.16 5.75
N ILE A 87 -28.06 6.39 6.22
CA ILE A 87 -28.22 4.93 6.34
C ILE A 87 -29.14 4.63 7.52
N THR A 88 -30.18 3.87 7.28
CA THR A 88 -31.21 3.57 8.29
C THR A 88 -31.29 2.11 8.65
N THR A 89 -30.96 1.22 7.75
CA THR A 89 -31.07 -0.21 7.96
C THR A 89 -29.89 -0.95 7.31
N ILE A 90 -29.39 -1.96 7.99
CA ILE A 90 -28.42 -2.91 7.48
C ILE A 90 -29.16 -4.24 7.32
N THR A 91 -29.13 -4.77 6.11
CA THR A 91 -29.84 -6.04 5.81
C THR A 91 -28.88 -7.20 5.93
N ASP A 92 -27.68 -7.08 5.39
CA ASP A 92 -26.62 -8.07 5.40
C ASP A 92 -25.26 -7.39 5.49
N SER A 93 -24.18 -8.17 5.48
CA SER A 93 -22.79 -7.70 5.58
C SER A 93 -22.34 -6.73 4.49
N ASP A 94 -23.05 -6.69 3.38
CA ASP A 94 -22.76 -5.88 2.18
C ASP A 94 -24.00 -5.16 1.63
N THR A 95 -25.15 -5.24 2.33
CA THR A 95 -26.42 -4.67 1.88
C THR A 95 -26.98 -3.67 2.87
N ILE A 96 -27.18 -2.44 2.45
CA ILE A 96 -27.72 -1.34 3.26
C ILE A 96 -29.04 -0.80 2.68
N LYS A 97 -29.80 -0.07 3.52
CA LYS A 97 -30.89 0.80 3.08
C LYS A 97 -30.69 2.19 3.64
N PHE A 98 -31.16 3.19 2.90
CA PHE A 98 -30.98 4.58 3.26
C PHE A 98 -32.25 5.40 2.98
N LYS A 99 -32.31 6.57 3.56
CA LYS A 99 -33.35 7.59 3.34
C LYS A 99 -32.77 8.81 2.65
N ASN A 100 -33.56 9.40 1.79
CA ASN A 100 -33.26 10.68 1.16
C ASN A 100 -33.39 11.82 2.17
N LEU A 101 -32.35 12.61 2.37
CA LEU A 101 -32.32 13.79 3.25
C LEU A 101 -32.53 15.09 2.45
N ASN A 102 -32.65 15.05 1.16
CA ASN A 102 -32.95 16.25 0.37
C ASN A 102 -34.36 16.72 0.66
N ASN A 103 -34.56 18.03 0.83
CA ASN A 103 -35.90 18.60 1.00
C ASN A 103 -36.79 18.48 -0.23
N THR A 104 -36.17 18.44 -1.40
CA THR A 104 -36.86 18.35 -2.71
C THR A 104 -35.97 17.56 -3.68
N GLY A 105 -36.62 16.82 -4.56
CA GLY A 105 -35.94 16.00 -5.57
C GLY A 105 -35.70 14.57 -5.09
N ALA A 106 -35.46 13.73 -6.07
CA ALA A 106 -35.12 12.33 -5.85
C ALA A 106 -33.61 12.13 -5.88
N VAL A 107 -33.16 11.08 -5.22
CA VAL A 107 -31.78 10.56 -5.32
C VAL A 107 -31.82 9.32 -6.18
N ASP A 108 -31.19 9.39 -7.34
CA ASP A 108 -30.97 8.24 -8.20
C ASP A 108 -29.61 7.66 -7.91
N VAL A 109 -29.52 6.37 -7.66
CA VAL A 109 -28.26 5.67 -7.43
C VAL A 109 -28.05 4.69 -8.56
N ALA A 110 -26.93 4.82 -9.24
CA ALA A 110 -26.50 3.91 -10.28
C ALA A 110 -25.33 3.05 -9.80
N ASN A 111 -25.11 1.95 -10.50
CA ASN A 111 -23.96 1.07 -10.22
C ASN A 111 -22.64 1.86 -10.29
N ASN A 112 -21.76 1.62 -9.32
CA ASN A 112 -20.50 2.34 -9.07
C ASN A 112 -20.64 3.80 -8.63
N ASP A 113 -21.84 4.29 -8.27
CA ASP A 113 -21.97 5.59 -7.62
C ASP A 113 -21.32 5.55 -6.24
N VAL A 114 -20.66 6.65 -5.87
CA VAL A 114 -19.82 6.71 -4.67
C VAL A 114 -20.55 7.40 -3.53
N PHE A 115 -20.62 6.74 -2.39
CA PHE A 115 -21.11 7.29 -1.14
C PHE A 115 -19.92 7.80 -0.33
N VAL A 116 -19.87 9.11 -0.11
CA VAL A 116 -18.85 9.76 0.73
C VAL A 116 -19.46 10.13 2.06
N VAL A 117 -18.90 9.61 3.15
CA VAL A 117 -19.39 9.88 4.51
C VAL A 117 -19.06 11.31 4.90
N VAL A 118 -20.09 12.06 5.27
CA VAL A 118 -19.97 13.46 5.75
C VAL A 118 -20.00 13.53 7.28
N GLY A 119 -20.69 12.58 7.92
CA GLY A 119 -20.82 12.52 9.35
C GLY A 119 -21.84 11.48 9.78
N ASN A 120 -22.31 11.59 11.01
CA ASN A 120 -23.35 10.72 11.54
C ASN A 120 -24.46 11.52 12.22
N ALA A 121 -25.66 10.94 12.29
CA ALA A 121 -26.82 11.53 12.94
C ALA A 121 -27.56 10.44 13.70
N HIS A 122 -27.74 10.65 15.03
CA HIS A 122 -28.45 9.74 15.90
C HIS A 122 -29.57 10.47 16.62
N GLY A 123 -30.60 9.74 17.07
CA GLY A 123 -31.71 10.28 17.81
C GLY A 123 -31.29 10.69 19.23
N GLU A 124 -32.00 11.69 19.81
CA GLU A 124 -31.82 12.08 21.21
C GLU A 124 -32.15 10.91 22.14
N GLY A 125 -31.27 10.64 23.11
CA GLY A 125 -31.47 9.59 24.10
C GLY A 125 -31.25 8.16 23.63
N THR A 126 -30.72 7.97 22.43
CA THR A 126 -30.30 6.64 21.94
C THR A 126 -29.00 6.17 22.59
N THR A 127 -28.80 4.86 22.67
CA THR A 127 -27.54 4.28 23.12
C THR A 127 -26.41 4.63 22.12
N ALA A 128 -25.17 4.64 22.63
CA ALA A 128 -24.00 4.84 21.74
C ALA A 128 -23.95 3.74 20.65
N PRO A 129 -23.54 4.08 19.44
CA PRO A 129 -23.30 3.09 18.40
C PRO A 129 -22.20 2.11 18.83
N GLU A 130 -22.06 1.00 18.10
CA GLU A 130 -21.02 0.02 18.37
C GLU A 130 -19.63 0.67 18.29
N ALA A 131 -18.76 0.26 19.21
CA ALA A 131 -17.41 0.81 19.28
C ALA A 131 -16.55 0.24 18.17
N TRP A 132 -15.99 1.11 17.34
CA TRP A 132 -15.00 0.73 16.35
C TRP A 132 -13.67 0.34 17.02
N SER A 133 -13.08 -0.77 16.58
CA SER A 133 -11.76 -1.19 17.00
C SER A 133 -10.89 -1.46 15.77
N ASP A 134 -9.67 -0.98 15.78
CA ASP A 134 -8.69 -1.20 14.72
C ASP A 134 -7.49 -1.99 15.25
N GLU A 135 -7.04 -2.97 14.48
CA GLU A 135 -5.87 -3.76 14.81
C GLU A 135 -4.67 -3.29 13.99
N LEU A 136 -3.50 -3.31 14.62
CA LEU A 136 -2.25 -2.97 13.95
C LEU A 136 -1.89 -4.04 12.91
N ASN A 137 -1.67 -3.62 11.68
CA ASN A 137 -1.14 -4.50 10.64
C ASN A 137 0.34 -4.82 10.91
N VAL A 138 0.72 -6.05 10.64
CA VAL A 138 2.08 -6.52 10.86
C VAL A 138 2.78 -6.74 9.54
N VAL A 139 3.85 -5.97 9.30
CA VAL A 139 4.74 -6.13 8.14
C VAL A 139 6.01 -6.83 8.57
N TYR A 140 6.40 -7.83 7.81
CA TYR A 140 7.57 -8.66 8.09
C TYR A 140 8.69 -8.39 7.10
N ASN A 141 9.93 -8.44 7.59
CA ASN A 141 11.10 -8.50 6.74
C ASN A 141 12.19 -9.35 7.42
N SER A 142 13.12 -9.83 6.65
CA SER A 142 14.21 -10.67 7.14
C SER A 142 15.58 -10.04 6.90
N THR A 143 16.54 -10.40 7.75
CA THR A 143 17.93 -10.00 7.60
C THR A 143 18.62 -10.84 6.53
N GLN A 144 19.54 -10.23 5.80
CA GLN A 144 20.35 -10.90 4.78
C GLN A 144 21.84 -10.80 5.14
N ILE A 145 22.56 -11.89 4.98
CA ILE A 145 24.01 -11.94 5.22
C ILE A 145 24.73 -11.80 3.89
N PHE A 146 25.50 -10.73 3.74
CA PHE A 146 26.36 -10.51 2.60
C PHE A 146 27.79 -10.93 2.93
N LYS A 147 28.40 -11.79 2.11
CA LYS A 147 29.78 -12.25 2.24
C LYS A 147 30.56 -11.92 0.98
N THR A 148 31.72 -11.31 1.15
CA THR A 148 32.64 -11.02 0.05
C THR A 148 34.00 -11.58 0.40
N SER A 149 34.51 -12.50 -0.39
CA SER A 149 35.83 -13.09 -0.20
C SER A 149 36.88 -12.40 -1.07
N LEU A 150 38.08 -12.32 -0.57
CA LEU A 150 39.26 -11.84 -1.29
C LEU A 150 40.38 -12.84 -1.08
N GLN A 151 41.00 -13.25 -2.16
CA GLN A 151 42.15 -14.14 -2.12
C GLN A 151 43.28 -13.58 -2.98
N ILE A 152 44.48 -13.58 -2.44
CA ILE A 152 45.72 -13.19 -3.11
C ILE A 152 46.78 -14.28 -2.87
N THR A 153 47.62 -14.51 -3.84
CA THR A 153 48.75 -15.47 -3.70
C THR A 153 49.94 -14.76 -3.02
N GLY A 154 50.68 -15.48 -2.18
CA GLY A 154 51.84 -14.90 -1.51
C GLY A 154 52.92 -14.41 -2.50
N THR A 155 53.06 -15.03 -3.64
CA THR A 155 53.95 -14.56 -4.72
C THR A 155 53.53 -13.21 -5.27
N LEU A 156 52.22 -12.95 -5.44
CA LEU A 156 51.73 -11.68 -5.91
C LEU A 156 51.84 -10.59 -4.85
N GLU A 157 51.67 -10.94 -3.58
CA GLU A 157 51.85 -10.02 -2.45
C GLU A 157 53.30 -9.58 -2.31
N ALA A 158 54.23 -10.50 -2.53
CA ALA A 158 55.69 -10.22 -2.47
C ALA A 158 56.22 -9.50 -3.71
N ALA A 159 55.47 -9.50 -4.82
CA ALA A 159 55.92 -8.87 -6.07
C ALA A 159 55.75 -7.33 -6.00
N ALA A 160 56.84 -6.63 -6.37
CA ALA A 160 56.79 -5.18 -6.56
C ALA A 160 56.04 -4.84 -7.85
N LEU A 161 54.76 -4.40 -7.72
CA LEU A 161 53.95 -3.99 -8.83
C LEU A 161 54.31 -2.55 -9.28
N ARG A 162 54.48 -2.36 -10.61
CA ARG A 162 54.67 -1.02 -11.15
C ARG A 162 53.34 -0.28 -11.18
N GLY A 163 53.28 0.87 -10.50
CA GLY A 163 52.12 1.75 -10.50
C GLY A 163 51.19 1.65 -9.30
N GLU A 164 51.33 0.60 -8.48
CA GLU A 164 50.52 0.41 -7.28
C GLU A 164 51.40 0.02 -6.07
N SER A 165 51.18 0.63 -4.94
CA SER A 165 51.96 0.34 -3.75
C SER A 165 51.55 -0.97 -3.05
N SER A 166 50.31 -1.42 -3.26
CA SER A 166 49.77 -2.64 -2.68
C SER A 166 48.56 -3.17 -3.46
N GLU A 167 48.71 -4.30 -4.10
CA GLU A 167 47.61 -4.98 -4.81
C GLU A 167 46.50 -5.39 -3.85
N LEU A 168 46.82 -5.80 -2.65
CA LEU A 168 45.84 -6.16 -1.63
C LEU A 168 44.94 -4.96 -1.27
N ALA A 169 45.51 -3.76 -1.13
CA ALA A 169 44.76 -2.56 -0.83
C ALA A 169 43.82 -2.19 -1.95
N ARG A 170 44.29 -2.28 -3.19
CA ARG A 170 43.48 -2.02 -4.40
C ARG A 170 42.29 -2.98 -4.51
N LEU A 171 42.53 -4.27 -4.35
CA LEU A 171 41.50 -5.29 -4.38
C LEU A 171 40.48 -5.15 -3.25
N ARG A 172 40.94 -4.79 -2.03
CA ARG A 172 40.03 -4.49 -0.91
C ARG A 172 39.10 -3.31 -1.22
N LEU A 173 39.62 -2.26 -1.81
CA LEU A 173 38.83 -1.10 -2.21
C LEU A 173 37.76 -1.48 -3.24
N MET A 174 38.14 -2.19 -4.30
CA MET A 174 37.22 -2.65 -5.35
C MET A 174 36.14 -3.57 -4.78
N LYS A 175 36.52 -4.55 -3.97
CA LYS A 175 35.57 -5.47 -3.33
C LYS A 175 34.65 -4.78 -2.32
N SER A 176 35.14 -3.77 -1.63
CA SER A 176 34.32 -2.96 -0.76
C SER A 176 33.26 -2.16 -1.54
N GLN A 177 33.61 -1.61 -2.70
CA GLN A 177 32.66 -0.94 -3.57
C GLN A 177 31.62 -1.91 -4.13
N GLU A 178 32.05 -3.06 -4.62
CA GLU A 178 31.16 -4.13 -5.08
C GLU A 178 30.15 -4.55 -3.98
N HIS A 179 30.64 -4.76 -2.78
CA HIS A 179 29.82 -5.13 -1.64
C HIS A 179 28.77 -4.04 -1.28
N LYS A 180 29.14 -2.76 -1.36
CA LYS A 180 28.20 -1.65 -1.17
C LYS A 180 27.10 -1.65 -2.23
N ILE A 181 27.47 -1.85 -3.50
CA ILE A 181 26.54 -1.92 -4.62
C ILE A 181 25.57 -3.11 -4.47
N GLN A 182 26.08 -4.26 -4.03
CA GLN A 182 25.22 -5.44 -3.78
C GLN A 182 24.18 -5.17 -2.69
N LYS A 183 24.58 -4.54 -1.57
CA LYS A 183 23.65 -4.14 -0.51
C LYS A 183 22.59 -3.17 -1.02
N GLU A 184 23.00 -2.14 -1.74
CA GLU A 184 22.09 -1.13 -2.29
C GLU A 184 21.07 -1.75 -3.25
N ARG A 185 21.52 -2.64 -4.12
CA ARG A 185 20.65 -3.39 -5.02
C ARG A 185 19.67 -4.29 -4.26
N ALA A 186 20.11 -4.94 -3.20
CA ALA A 186 19.25 -5.77 -2.37
C ALA A 186 18.19 -4.93 -1.64
N PHE A 187 18.52 -3.74 -1.15
CA PHE A 187 17.56 -2.84 -0.54
C PHE A 187 16.53 -2.27 -1.51
N LEU A 188 16.91 -2.09 -2.77
CA LEU A 188 15.98 -1.59 -3.79
C LEU A 188 15.17 -2.73 -4.44
N PHE A 189 15.82 -3.81 -4.85
CA PHE A 189 15.25 -4.84 -5.71
C PHE A 189 15.22 -6.24 -5.08
N GLY A 190 15.66 -6.38 -3.84
CA GLY A 190 15.68 -7.67 -3.16
C GLY A 190 14.27 -8.21 -2.97
N GLY A 191 14.09 -9.52 -3.19
CA GLY A 191 12.87 -10.23 -2.86
C GLY A 191 13.12 -11.15 -1.67
N SER A 192 12.31 -11.07 -0.63
CA SER A 192 12.34 -12.10 0.38
C SER A 192 11.72 -13.36 -0.20
N ARG A 193 12.55 -14.35 -0.40
CA ARG A 193 12.07 -15.69 -0.70
C ARG A 193 11.90 -16.41 0.63
N ALA A 194 10.68 -16.65 0.98
CA ALA A 194 10.40 -17.62 2.00
C ALA A 194 10.69 -19.02 1.46
N GLY A 195 11.01 -19.94 2.33
CA GLY A 195 11.23 -21.33 1.98
C GLY A 195 10.09 -21.89 1.12
N THR A 196 10.27 -23.08 0.60
CA THR A 196 9.43 -23.77 -0.41
C THR A 196 7.92 -23.80 -0.16
N ASN A 197 7.43 -23.27 0.96
CA ASN A 197 6.03 -23.26 1.36
C ASN A 197 5.40 -21.87 1.41
N LEU A 198 6.02 -20.84 0.85
CA LEU A 198 5.36 -19.55 0.68
C LEU A 198 4.32 -19.64 -0.44
N ASN A 199 3.14 -19.98 -0.08
CA ASN A 199 1.96 -19.58 -0.83
C ASN A 199 1.64 -18.11 -0.47
N ILE A 200 2.41 -17.19 -1.00
CA ILE A 200 2.00 -15.79 -1.04
C ILE A 200 0.96 -15.71 -2.14
N GLY A 201 -0.27 -15.46 -1.79
CA GLY A 201 -1.34 -15.22 -2.75
C GLY A 201 -2.40 -16.32 -2.90
N GLY A 202 -2.56 -17.18 -1.93
CA GLY A 202 -3.79 -17.95 -1.76
C GLY A 202 -4.69 -17.21 -0.78
N ALA A 203 -5.94 -16.99 -1.13
CA ALA A 203 -6.91 -16.35 -0.28
C ALA A 203 -6.79 -16.80 1.19
N GLY A 204 -6.42 -15.90 2.08
CA GLY A 204 -6.64 -16.01 3.51
C GLY A 204 -5.58 -16.70 4.35
N SER A 205 -4.39 -17.01 3.86
CA SER A 205 -3.33 -17.51 4.73
C SER A 205 -1.97 -17.05 4.26
N GLU A 206 -1.57 -15.87 4.71
CA GLU A 206 -0.17 -15.48 4.72
C GLU A 206 0.54 -16.31 5.79
N THR A 207 0.89 -17.53 5.46
CA THR A 207 1.85 -18.28 6.25
C THR A 207 3.20 -17.64 5.99
N PHE A 208 3.63 -16.76 6.88
CA PHE A 208 4.98 -16.23 6.88
C PHE A 208 5.92 -17.40 7.19
N ALA A 209 6.40 -18.05 6.14
CA ALA A 209 7.61 -18.81 6.32
C ALA A 209 8.69 -17.80 6.73
N ASP A 210 9.62 -18.23 7.51
CA ASP A 210 10.70 -17.41 8.09
C ASP A 210 11.65 -16.76 7.06
N GLY A 211 11.25 -16.72 5.78
CA GLY A 211 12.04 -16.20 4.67
C GLY A 211 13.34 -16.96 4.46
N SER A 212 13.43 -18.14 5.00
CA SER A 212 14.64 -18.95 4.95
C SER A 212 14.56 -20.02 3.88
N THR A 213 15.64 -20.18 3.15
CA THR A 213 15.94 -21.38 2.37
C THR A 213 17.27 -21.94 2.90
N THR A 214 17.58 -23.17 2.59
CA THR A 214 18.85 -23.78 3.00
C THR A 214 19.82 -23.79 1.82
N ASP A 215 21.10 -23.63 2.12
CA ASP A 215 22.19 -23.90 1.17
C ASP A 215 22.42 -25.42 1.03
N ALA A 216 23.39 -25.79 0.17
CA ALA A 216 23.76 -27.19 -0.06
C ALA A 216 24.25 -27.93 1.21
N SER A 217 24.62 -27.19 2.25
CA SER A 217 25.07 -27.70 3.55
C SER A 217 23.99 -27.71 4.62
N GLY A 218 22.76 -27.35 4.26
CA GLY A 218 21.63 -27.30 5.18
C GLY A 218 21.58 -26.04 6.05
N ASN A 219 22.43 -25.02 5.81
CA ASN A 219 22.37 -23.77 6.57
C ASN A 219 21.25 -22.87 6.06
N THR A 220 20.58 -22.20 6.97
CA THR A 220 19.50 -21.29 6.65
C THR A 220 20.01 -20.04 5.91
N VAL A 221 19.44 -19.78 4.74
CA VAL A 221 19.71 -18.59 3.93
C VAL A 221 18.48 -17.71 3.93
N ARG A 222 18.64 -16.43 4.26
CA ARG A 222 17.57 -15.43 4.26
C ARG A 222 17.89 -14.32 3.27
N THR A 223 16.87 -13.78 2.64
CA THR A 223 16.96 -12.63 1.75
C THR A 223 16.03 -11.51 2.21
N THR A 224 16.51 -10.28 2.18
CA THR A 224 15.72 -9.11 2.58
C THR A 224 14.76 -8.67 1.47
N THR A 225 13.58 -8.20 1.84
CA THR A 225 12.64 -7.57 0.92
C THR A 225 13.11 -6.15 0.64
N GLY A 226 13.29 -5.83 -0.64
CA GLY A 226 13.61 -4.49 -1.11
C GLY A 226 12.37 -3.62 -1.30
N VAL A 227 12.58 -2.32 -1.52
CA VAL A 227 11.51 -1.33 -1.66
C VAL A 227 10.56 -1.66 -2.81
N VAL A 228 11.08 -2.06 -3.97
CA VAL A 228 10.23 -2.38 -5.15
C VAL A 228 9.34 -3.59 -4.90
N GLU A 229 9.87 -4.61 -4.25
CA GLU A 229 9.08 -5.80 -3.92
C GLU A 229 8.05 -5.50 -2.81
N ALA A 230 8.38 -4.63 -1.86
CA ALA A 230 7.44 -4.18 -0.85
C ALA A 230 6.26 -3.42 -1.48
N ILE A 231 6.54 -2.50 -2.43
CA ILE A 231 5.48 -1.79 -3.18
C ILE A 231 4.62 -2.78 -3.97
N ARG A 232 5.23 -3.76 -4.65
CA ARG A 232 4.50 -4.76 -5.41
C ARG A 232 3.59 -5.63 -4.54
N ARG A 233 4.05 -5.96 -3.33
CA ARG A 233 3.36 -6.87 -2.42
C ARG A 233 2.22 -6.20 -1.64
N TYR A 234 2.45 -4.97 -1.20
CA TYR A 234 1.54 -4.24 -0.33
C TYR A 234 0.85 -3.07 -1.02
N GLY A 235 1.22 -2.81 -2.28
CA GLY A 235 0.60 -1.76 -3.07
C GLY A 235 -0.70 -2.23 -3.71
N ASP A 236 -1.66 -1.35 -3.77
CA ASP A 236 -2.92 -1.56 -4.47
C ASP A 236 -2.72 -1.37 -5.97
N THR A 237 -3.27 -2.30 -6.77
CA THR A 237 -3.13 -2.33 -8.23
C THR A 237 -4.38 -1.87 -8.97
N SER A 238 -5.47 -1.60 -8.25
CA SER A 238 -6.76 -1.23 -8.84
C SER A 238 -7.53 -0.26 -7.94
N GLY A 239 -8.55 0.37 -8.50
CA GLY A 239 -9.42 1.28 -7.78
C GLY A 239 -8.83 2.68 -7.59
N ASP A 240 -9.54 3.48 -6.81
CA ASP A 240 -9.18 4.88 -6.52
C ASP A 240 -7.94 5.02 -5.64
N ASP A 241 -7.66 3.99 -4.83
CA ASP A 241 -6.49 3.93 -3.95
C ASP A 241 -5.26 3.31 -4.61
N GLN A 242 -5.33 3.06 -5.91
CA GLN A 242 -4.23 2.49 -6.66
C GLN A 242 -2.93 3.28 -6.44
N ASN A 243 -1.89 2.59 -5.97
CA ASN A 243 -0.56 3.14 -5.75
C ASN A 243 0.56 2.30 -6.39
N ASN A 244 0.19 1.24 -7.10
CA ASN A 244 1.08 0.40 -7.88
C ASN A 244 0.59 0.38 -9.34
N PHE A 245 1.28 1.10 -10.22
CA PHE A 245 0.90 1.30 -11.62
C PHE A 245 1.76 0.47 -12.54
N THR A 246 1.13 -0.23 -13.48
CA THR A 246 1.83 -0.84 -14.60
C THR A 246 1.76 0.09 -15.80
N ILE A 247 2.89 0.68 -16.17
CA ILE A 247 2.99 1.67 -17.24
C ILE A 247 3.40 0.98 -18.54
N SER A 248 2.65 1.24 -19.61
CA SER A 248 3.03 0.88 -20.98
C SER A 248 3.60 2.11 -21.68
N GLU A 249 4.89 2.06 -22.05
CA GLU A 249 5.57 3.18 -22.69
C GLU A 249 4.88 3.69 -23.97
N ALA A 250 4.20 2.79 -24.70
CA ALA A 250 3.52 3.12 -25.95
C ALA A 250 2.24 3.96 -25.78
N THR A 251 1.59 3.89 -24.62
CA THR A 251 0.27 4.52 -24.39
C THR A 251 0.26 5.54 -23.26
N TYR A 252 1.36 5.66 -22.53
CA TYR A 252 1.45 6.55 -21.39
C TYR A 252 1.62 8.00 -21.82
N SER A 253 0.63 8.83 -21.50
CA SER A 253 0.60 10.26 -21.82
C SER A 253 0.93 11.13 -20.60
N TYR A 254 1.13 12.42 -20.85
CA TYR A 254 1.29 13.39 -19.75
C TYR A 254 0.05 13.45 -18.86
N SER A 255 -1.16 13.31 -19.44
CA SER A 255 -2.40 13.28 -18.65
C SER A 255 -2.41 12.11 -17.68
N ASN A 256 -2.08 10.89 -18.15
CA ASN A 256 -1.99 9.71 -17.29
C ASN A 256 -0.98 9.90 -16.16
N PHE A 257 0.15 10.58 -16.44
CA PHE A 257 1.13 10.90 -15.42
C PHE A 257 0.57 11.85 -14.35
N VAL A 258 -0.21 12.86 -14.74
CA VAL A 258 -0.84 13.79 -13.78
C VAL A 258 -1.86 13.05 -12.92
N ASP A 259 -2.69 12.20 -13.51
CA ASP A 259 -3.69 11.40 -12.82
C ASP A 259 -3.04 10.42 -11.81
N ASP A 260 -1.94 9.77 -12.21
CA ASP A 260 -1.17 8.89 -11.31
C ASP A 260 -0.53 9.67 -10.17
N MET A 261 -0.02 10.89 -10.45
CA MET A 261 0.54 11.75 -9.41
C MET A 261 -0.50 12.24 -8.43
N GLU A 262 -1.72 12.53 -8.87
CA GLU A 262 -2.84 12.88 -8.00
C GLU A 262 -3.11 11.76 -6.99
N LYS A 263 -3.20 10.52 -7.44
CA LYS A 263 -3.35 9.35 -6.56
C LYS A 263 -2.18 9.20 -5.57
N VAL A 264 -0.94 9.44 -6.00
CA VAL A 264 0.24 9.39 -5.12
C VAL A 264 0.19 10.45 -4.03
N PHE A 265 -0.39 11.62 -4.30
CA PHE A 265 -0.51 12.72 -3.33
C PHE A 265 -1.81 12.71 -2.53
N GLN A 266 -2.72 11.81 -2.78
CA GLN A 266 -3.99 11.68 -2.08
C GLN A 266 -3.82 11.59 -0.56
N TYR A 267 -2.82 10.82 -0.09
CA TYR A 267 -2.47 10.74 1.32
C TYR A 267 -1.22 11.58 1.59
N VAL A 268 -1.41 12.71 2.27
CA VAL A 268 -0.32 13.62 2.63
C VAL A 268 0.37 13.10 3.90
N PRO A 269 1.69 12.79 3.86
CA PRO A 269 2.42 12.45 5.06
C PRO A 269 2.54 13.66 5.99
N GLU A 270 2.72 13.44 7.27
CA GLU A 270 2.85 14.47 8.30
C GLU A 270 3.95 15.51 7.98
N SER A 271 5.00 15.10 7.28
CA SER A 271 6.10 15.98 6.82
C SER A 271 5.80 16.76 5.53
N GLY A 272 4.70 16.47 4.84
CA GLY A 272 4.31 17.14 3.58
C GLY A 272 5.25 16.90 2.40
N SER A 273 6.30 16.08 2.54
CA SER A 273 7.28 15.82 1.47
C SER A 273 7.33 14.35 1.09
N LYS A 274 7.44 14.08 -0.21
CA LYS A 274 7.63 12.74 -0.78
C LYS A 274 8.96 12.68 -1.52
N ILE A 275 9.62 11.53 -1.49
CA ILE A 275 10.90 11.30 -2.16
C ILE A 275 10.65 10.39 -3.35
N ALA A 276 11.04 10.84 -4.54
CA ALA A 276 10.97 10.06 -5.76
C ALA A 276 12.32 9.40 -6.08
N PHE A 277 12.31 8.10 -6.32
CA PHE A 277 13.44 7.37 -6.86
C PHE A 277 13.17 7.09 -8.35
N ALA A 278 13.90 7.76 -9.22
CA ALA A 278 13.69 7.67 -10.65
C ALA A 278 14.97 7.24 -11.38
N GLY A 279 14.82 6.37 -12.37
CA GLY A 279 15.90 6.02 -13.27
C GLY A 279 16.15 7.13 -14.31
N ARG A 280 17.27 7.02 -15.02
CA ARG A 280 17.70 8.01 -16.05
C ARG A 280 16.61 8.29 -17.10
N GLY A 281 15.86 7.26 -17.52
CA GLY A 281 14.79 7.40 -18.51
C GLY A 281 13.63 8.25 -18.00
N ALA A 282 13.15 7.98 -16.77
CA ALA A 282 12.09 8.73 -16.15
C ALA A 282 12.49 10.20 -15.89
N MET A 283 13.73 10.43 -15.46
CA MET A 283 14.27 11.79 -15.30
C MET A 283 14.32 12.57 -16.63
N SER A 284 14.67 11.91 -17.72
CA SER A 284 14.66 12.51 -19.06
C SER A 284 13.24 12.84 -19.52
N TYR A 285 12.27 12.03 -19.16
CA TYR A 285 10.85 12.28 -19.47
C TYR A 285 10.30 13.48 -18.67
N TRP A 286 10.66 13.60 -17.40
CA TRP A 286 10.25 14.73 -16.55
C TRP A 286 10.87 16.08 -16.94
N SER A 287 12.02 16.06 -17.61
CA SER A 287 12.70 17.30 -18.05
C SER A 287 12.23 17.80 -19.41
N LYS A 288 11.33 17.10 -20.10
CA LYS A 288 10.72 17.53 -21.36
C LYS A 288 9.40 18.24 -21.12
#